data_7e9dc6da6416587c13594313c71bf437
#
_entry.id   7e9dc6da6416587c13594313c71bf437
#
_cell.length_a   1.000
_cell.length_b   1.000
_cell.length_c   1.000
_cell.angle_alpha   90.00
_cell.angle_beta   90.00
_cell.angle_gamma   90.00
#
_symmetry.space_group_name_H-M   'P 1'
#
loop_
_entity.id
_entity.type
_entity.pdbx_description
1 polymer ?
#
loop_
_entity_poly.entity_id
_entity_poly.type
_entity_poly.pdbx_seq_one_letter_code
_entity_poly.pdbx_strand_id
1 'polypeptide(L)'
;MADTYFGIDCAQWQGTIDWGKVKKDGVKFAILKVTQKNSTVEKAFERNYAGCAKQGIPVGVYRYVYAKTAAAATAEAKAIVSVLKGRKAPCGVWLDMEDASLRKLGKSALTAVIAAERKVLEAAGYQVGVYCNQDWYSNVLDVDRLDLPFWIARYGTNNGKQQTKPSVKSRHTLWGWQYSSVGRVSGISGSVDVNVAYFAPGAFGGSKVYTRPMVRQGDRGDAVKQLQTLLSFCGWTLAMDGIWGVKTDSAVKGYQYKAGLTVDGIVGPKTWAKLFQDAIVARAKEIAEYMVKHKWRYKGGGYVAKSTYAATKKLDKPGCSCAHFVSWVLQDVGLLKPGKVLSHSKAGYGTGAKSIVNADQLIGCTVTYPNERIADCKGKLKPGDVLVHDSSIGIYDPIGGTPAILTAREGQPINGKKQYTDLLVSSGYEWKRDVLAVVRAKV
;
A
#
# COMPACT_ATOMS: atom_id res chain seq x y z
N MET A 1 15.30 -8.40 19.63
CA MET A 1 14.41 -7.21 19.69
C MET A 1 14.64 -6.45 18.42
N ALA A 2 13.60 -5.91 17.76
CA ALA A 2 13.82 -5.06 16.59
C ALA A 2 14.55 -3.78 17.03
N ASP A 3 15.51 -3.33 16.21
CA ASP A 3 16.25 -2.11 16.49
C ASP A 3 15.30 -0.92 16.53
N THR A 4 15.50 -0.04 17.51
CA THR A 4 14.78 1.23 17.61
C THR A 4 15.76 2.39 17.54
N TYR A 5 15.31 3.51 16.99
CA TYR A 5 16.15 4.67 16.72
C TYR A 5 15.61 5.89 17.46
N PHE A 6 16.43 6.47 18.31
CA PHE A 6 16.10 7.69 19.03
C PHE A 6 16.19 8.91 18.11
N GLY A 7 15.18 9.76 18.12
CA GLY A 7 15.13 10.98 17.32
C GLY A 7 14.38 12.11 18.00
N ILE A 8 14.42 13.27 17.35
CA ILE A 8 13.72 14.47 17.80
C ILE A 8 12.90 15.05 16.66
N ASP A 9 11.87 15.82 17.00
CA ASP A 9 11.28 16.75 16.05
C ASP A 9 11.34 18.18 16.60
N CYS A 10 11.49 19.14 15.69
CA CYS A 10 11.72 20.52 16.09
C CYS A 10 11.28 21.55 15.05
N ALA A 11 11.06 22.76 15.55
CA ALA A 11 10.67 23.95 14.81
C ALA A 11 11.45 25.17 15.34
N GLN A 12 10.98 26.36 15.05
CA GLN A 12 11.57 27.61 15.54
C GLN A 12 11.64 27.71 17.09
N TRP A 13 10.78 26.96 17.79
CA TRP A 13 10.63 27.04 19.24
C TRP A 13 11.85 26.54 20.03
N GLN A 14 12.66 25.67 19.43
CA GLN A 14 13.90 25.15 19.99
C GLN A 14 15.07 26.13 19.87
N GLY A 15 14.84 27.32 19.30
CA GLY A 15 15.87 28.36 19.15
C GLY A 15 17.03 27.90 18.27
N THR A 16 18.25 28.28 18.67
CA THR A 16 19.47 27.85 18.00
C THR A 16 19.93 26.51 18.56
N ILE A 17 20.05 25.50 17.69
CA ILE A 17 20.43 24.15 18.07
C ILE A 17 21.90 23.88 17.72
N ASP A 18 22.65 23.35 18.69
CA ASP A 18 23.99 22.79 18.47
C ASP A 18 23.88 21.33 18.01
N TRP A 19 23.78 21.15 16.70
CA TRP A 19 23.61 19.82 16.08
C TRP A 19 24.79 18.88 16.34
N GLY A 20 25.97 19.39 16.64
CA GLY A 20 27.14 18.59 17.04
C GLY A 20 26.92 17.93 18.41
N LYS A 21 26.39 18.67 19.36
CA LYS A 21 26.01 18.10 20.67
C LYS A 21 24.82 17.16 20.55
N VAL A 22 23.80 17.53 19.76
CA VAL A 22 22.64 16.67 19.49
C VAL A 22 23.07 15.31 18.96
N LYS A 23 24.00 15.27 17.97
CA LYS A 23 24.55 14.02 17.44
C LYS A 23 25.27 13.17 18.48
N LYS A 24 26.09 13.82 19.32
CA LYS A 24 26.84 13.17 20.43
C LYS A 24 25.91 12.60 21.49
N ASP A 25 24.73 13.22 21.69
CA ASP A 25 23.69 12.76 22.63
C ASP A 25 22.87 11.57 22.11
N GLY A 26 23.26 11.03 20.96
CA GLY A 26 22.73 9.78 20.43
C GLY A 26 21.55 9.91 19.48
N VAL A 27 21.15 11.12 19.10
CA VAL A 27 20.07 11.35 18.14
C VAL A 27 20.44 10.77 16.78
N LYS A 28 19.57 9.91 16.24
CA LYS A 28 19.77 9.19 14.98
C LYS A 28 19.01 9.80 13.81
N PHE A 29 17.98 10.60 14.05
CA PHE A 29 17.20 11.31 13.02
C PHE A 29 16.54 12.55 13.60
N ALA A 30 16.18 13.49 12.73
CA ALA A 30 15.40 14.66 13.07
C ALA A 30 14.25 14.87 12.10
N ILE A 31 13.06 15.23 12.60
CA ILE A 31 11.92 15.66 11.80
C ILE A 31 11.75 17.17 11.97
N LEU A 32 11.88 17.94 10.90
CA LEU A 32 11.90 19.40 10.93
C LEU A 32 10.58 19.97 10.40
N LYS A 33 10.03 20.96 11.09
CA LYS A 33 8.92 21.75 10.53
C LYS A 33 9.38 22.43 9.25
N VAL A 34 8.64 22.23 8.13
CA VAL A 34 9.09 22.70 6.82
C VAL A 34 8.42 24.02 6.42
N THR A 35 7.14 24.21 6.76
CA THR A 35 6.39 25.42 6.39
C THR A 35 5.57 25.97 7.55
N GLN A 36 5.32 27.27 7.49
CA GLN A 36 4.41 28.02 8.36
C GLN A 36 2.94 27.80 7.89
N LYS A 37 1.97 28.29 8.69
CA LYS A 37 0.53 28.24 8.35
C LYS A 37 0.21 28.86 6.98
N ASN A 38 0.83 29.97 6.65
CA ASN A 38 0.69 30.67 5.37
C ASN A 38 1.50 30.05 4.22
N SER A 39 2.00 28.82 4.41
CA SER A 39 2.80 28.07 3.43
C SER A 39 4.17 28.70 3.08
N THR A 40 4.63 29.70 3.81
CA THR A 40 6.03 30.17 3.73
C THR A 40 6.97 29.22 4.44
N VAL A 41 8.28 29.33 4.16
CA VAL A 41 9.32 28.52 4.81
C VAL A 41 9.29 28.73 6.33
N GLU A 42 9.41 27.65 7.11
CA GLU A 42 9.52 27.73 8.56
C GLU A 42 10.84 28.45 8.95
N LYS A 43 10.77 29.35 9.94
CA LYS A 43 11.86 30.32 10.25
C LYS A 43 13.20 29.66 10.57
N ALA A 44 13.20 28.49 11.20
CA ALA A 44 14.41 27.76 11.58
C ALA A 44 14.77 26.65 10.57
N PHE A 45 13.93 26.38 9.59
CA PHE A 45 14.07 25.22 8.71
C PHE A 45 15.43 25.15 8.01
N GLU A 46 15.83 26.23 7.34
CA GLU A 46 17.08 26.27 6.58
C GLU A 46 18.30 26.02 7.46
N ARG A 47 18.35 26.68 8.62
CA ARG A 47 19.43 26.52 9.60
C ARG A 47 19.47 25.09 10.15
N ASN A 48 18.32 24.54 10.52
CA ASN A 48 18.23 23.21 11.11
C ASN A 48 18.55 22.13 10.08
N TYR A 49 18.05 22.27 8.83
CA TYR A 49 18.37 21.33 7.77
C TYR A 49 19.88 21.31 7.47
N ALA A 50 20.50 22.47 7.33
CA ALA A 50 21.95 22.59 7.13
C ALA A 50 22.74 22.01 8.30
N GLY A 51 22.30 22.26 9.53
CA GLY A 51 22.91 21.71 10.75
C GLY A 51 22.85 20.19 10.80
N CYS A 52 21.71 19.58 10.50
CA CYS A 52 21.55 18.14 10.39
C CYS A 52 22.47 17.56 9.29
N ALA A 53 22.46 18.17 8.10
CA ALA A 53 23.28 17.73 6.97
C ALA A 53 24.76 17.72 7.30
N LYS A 54 25.27 18.79 7.96
CA LYS A 54 26.67 18.91 8.41
C LYS A 54 27.06 17.78 9.37
N GLN A 55 26.14 17.31 10.21
CA GLN A 55 26.40 16.25 11.19
C GLN A 55 26.02 14.85 10.67
N GLY A 56 25.55 14.73 9.44
CA GLY A 56 25.08 13.46 8.90
C GLY A 56 23.87 12.87 9.66
N ILE A 57 23.02 13.74 10.19
CA ILE A 57 21.74 13.34 10.82
C ILE A 57 20.68 13.27 9.72
N PRO A 58 20.11 12.10 9.43
CA PRO A 58 19.01 11.93 8.47
C PRO A 58 17.80 12.79 8.86
N VAL A 59 17.23 13.49 7.85
CA VAL A 59 16.12 14.43 8.05
C VAL A 59 14.83 13.88 7.48
N GLY A 60 13.74 14.02 8.23
CA GLY A 60 12.38 14.09 7.71
C GLY A 60 11.83 15.49 7.89
N VAL A 61 10.67 15.74 7.33
CA VAL A 61 9.98 17.03 7.52
C VAL A 61 8.52 16.82 7.88
N TYR A 62 7.93 17.79 8.57
CA TYR A 62 6.50 17.78 8.83
C TYR A 62 5.85 19.12 8.49
N ARG A 63 4.59 19.04 8.12
CA ARG A 63 3.70 20.19 7.98
C ARG A 63 2.48 20.00 8.84
N TYR A 64 2.16 20.98 9.67
CA TYR A 64 0.89 21.10 10.35
C TYR A 64 -0.20 21.44 9.33
N VAL A 65 -1.12 20.52 9.07
CA VAL A 65 -2.12 20.63 7.99
C VAL A 65 -3.28 21.54 8.44
N TYR A 66 -3.60 22.53 7.61
CA TYR A 66 -4.72 23.43 7.81
C TYR A 66 -5.77 23.32 6.69
N ALA A 67 -5.44 22.61 5.62
CA ALA A 67 -6.28 22.47 4.44
C ALA A 67 -7.60 21.76 4.77
N LYS A 68 -8.72 22.40 4.41
CA LYS A 68 -10.06 21.85 4.59
C LYS A 68 -10.65 21.25 3.33
N THR A 69 -9.99 21.40 2.19
CA THR A 69 -10.39 20.89 0.89
C THR A 69 -9.21 20.28 0.15
N ALA A 70 -9.46 19.40 -0.79
CA ALA A 70 -8.41 18.81 -1.63
C ALA A 70 -7.63 19.86 -2.45
N ALA A 71 -8.27 20.94 -2.86
CA ALA A 71 -7.60 22.05 -3.57
C ALA A 71 -6.60 22.78 -2.66
N ALA A 72 -7.02 23.12 -1.43
CA ALA A 72 -6.13 23.74 -0.44
C ALA A 72 -4.97 22.81 -0.06
N ALA A 73 -5.24 21.52 0.15
CA ALA A 73 -4.24 20.48 0.42
C ALA A 73 -3.20 20.37 -0.71
N THR A 74 -3.67 20.41 -1.96
CA THR A 74 -2.78 20.45 -3.13
C THR A 74 -1.85 21.67 -3.11
N ALA A 75 -2.35 22.84 -2.70
CA ALA A 75 -1.55 24.05 -2.59
C ALA A 75 -0.51 23.95 -1.45
N GLU A 76 -0.91 23.42 -0.27
CA GLU A 76 -0.01 23.16 0.85
C GLU A 76 1.13 22.20 0.45
N ALA A 77 0.81 21.10 -0.22
CA ALA A 77 1.81 20.13 -0.67
C ALA A 77 2.78 20.72 -1.71
N LYS A 78 2.30 21.55 -2.64
CA LYS A 78 3.17 22.27 -3.59
C LYS A 78 4.13 23.22 -2.89
N ALA A 79 3.71 23.86 -1.80
CA ALA A 79 4.59 24.71 -1.00
C ALA A 79 5.69 23.88 -0.34
N ILE A 80 5.39 22.69 0.21
CA ILE A 80 6.41 21.78 0.74
C ILE A 80 7.43 21.42 -0.34
N VAL A 81 6.97 21.01 -1.52
CA VAL A 81 7.85 20.67 -2.66
C VAL A 81 8.75 21.85 -3.05
N SER A 82 8.17 23.05 -3.11
CA SER A 82 8.92 24.28 -3.41
C SER A 82 10.00 24.60 -2.39
N VAL A 83 9.72 24.40 -1.09
CA VAL A 83 10.72 24.61 -0.02
C VAL A 83 11.81 23.55 -0.07
N LEU A 84 11.46 22.30 -0.29
CA LEU A 84 12.42 21.21 -0.34
C LEU A 84 13.36 21.28 -1.56
N LYS A 85 12.91 21.78 -2.69
CA LYS A 85 13.74 21.99 -3.90
C LYS A 85 14.64 20.79 -4.26
N GLY A 86 14.09 19.58 -4.18
CA GLY A 86 14.85 18.35 -4.42
C GLY A 86 15.76 17.90 -3.28
N ARG A 87 15.77 18.56 -2.14
CA ARG A 87 16.48 18.11 -0.93
C ARG A 87 15.96 16.75 -0.49
N LYS A 88 16.85 15.91 0.00
CA LYS A 88 16.48 14.58 0.50
C LYS A 88 15.75 14.69 1.84
N ALA A 89 14.66 13.95 1.97
CA ALA A 89 13.95 13.74 3.23
C ALA A 89 13.85 12.22 3.52
N PRO A 90 14.97 11.56 3.83
CA PRO A 90 15.01 10.11 4.00
C PRO A 90 14.12 9.60 5.15
N CYS A 91 13.79 10.45 6.11
CA CYS A 91 12.83 10.11 7.17
C CYS A 91 11.40 10.58 6.85
N GLY A 92 11.08 10.86 5.56
CA GLY A 92 9.76 11.12 5.04
C GLY A 92 9.24 12.55 5.21
N VAL A 93 8.08 12.78 4.58
CA VAL A 93 7.26 13.98 4.72
C VAL A 93 6.01 13.59 5.50
N TRP A 94 5.80 14.24 6.64
CA TRP A 94 4.73 13.90 7.58
C TRP A 94 3.62 14.94 7.52
N LEU A 95 2.41 14.46 7.27
CA LEU A 95 1.19 15.25 7.32
C LEU A 95 0.68 15.25 8.76
N ASP A 96 0.84 16.36 9.43
CA ASP A 96 0.51 16.54 10.84
C ASP A 96 -0.97 16.90 10.97
N MET A 97 -1.77 15.87 11.32
CA MET A 97 -3.23 15.89 11.35
C MET A 97 -3.74 16.02 12.79
N GLU A 98 -3.72 17.24 13.33
CA GLU A 98 -4.18 17.47 14.70
C GLU A 98 -4.95 18.79 14.90
N ASP A 99 -5.11 19.60 13.84
CA ASP A 99 -5.85 20.87 13.95
C ASP A 99 -7.30 20.65 14.32
N ALA A 100 -7.75 21.24 15.42
CA ALA A 100 -9.09 21.07 15.95
C ALA A 100 -10.21 21.45 14.93
N SER A 101 -9.91 22.39 14.02
CA SER A 101 -10.88 22.80 12.99
C SER A 101 -11.10 21.72 11.92
N LEU A 102 -10.12 20.84 11.71
CA LEU A 102 -10.22 19.71 10.78
C LEU A 102 -11.09 18.59 11.33
N ARG A 103 -11.15 18.44 12.65
CA ARG A 103 -11.95 17.38 13.29
C ARG A 103 -13.43 17.42 12.90
N LYS A 104 -13.95 18.60 12.56
CA LYS A 104 -15.34 18.81 12.17
C LYS A 104 -15.66 18.39 10.72
N LEU A 105 -14.65 18.11 9.90
CA LEU A 105 -14.85 17.80 8.48
C LEU A 105 -15.35 16.37 8.24
N GLY A 106 -15.18 15.46 9.20
CA GLY A 106 -15.49 14.05 9.05
C GLY A 106 -14.46 13.27 8.25
N LYS A 107 -14.51 11.95 8.39
CA LYS A 107 -13.48 11.00 7.90
C LYS A 107 -13.26 11.08 6.39
N SER A 108 -14.31 11.19 5.60
CA SER A 108 -14.22 11.22 4.14
C SER A 108 -13.47 12.46 3.63
N ALA A 109 -13.80 13.63 4.17
CA ALA A 109 -13.13 14.88 3.78
C ALA A 109 -11.65 14.89 4.21
N LEU A 110 -11.35 14.39 5.41
CA LEU A 110 -9.97 14.25 5.89
C LEU A 110 -9.16 13.29 5.00
N THR A 111 -9.76 12.18 4.59
CA THR A 111 -9.13 11.24 3.65
C THR A 111 -8.84 11.91 2.31
N ALA A 112 -9.76 12.74 1.79
CA ALA A 112 -9.55 13.47 0.54
C ALA A 112 -8.42 14.52 0.65
N VAL A 113 -8.32 15.21 1.78
CA VAL A 113 -7.22 16.14 2.09
C VAL A 113 -5.87 15.41 2.06
N ILE A 114 -5.75 14.33 2.82
CA ILE A 114 -4.50 13.53 2.89
C ILE A 114 -4.15 12.97 1.52
N ALA A 115 -5.12 12.45 0.78
CA ALA A 115 -4.89 11.91 -0.57
C ALA A 115 -4.41 12.96 -1.57
N ALA A 116 -4.91 14.20 -1.47
CA ALA A 116 -4.49 15.29 -2.33
C ALA A 116 -3.04 15.73 -2.05
N GLU A 117 -2.65 15.85 -0.77
CA GLU A 117 -1.26 16.14 -0.40
C GLU A 117 -0.32 15.01 -0.81
N ARG A 118 -0.67 13.77 -0.47
CA ARG A 118 0.07 12.57 -0.85
C ARG A 118 0.38 12.55 -2.35
N LYS A 119 -0.63 12.78 -3.19
CA LYS A 119 -0.48 12.75 -4.65
C LYS A 119 0.61 13.72 -5.15
N VAL A 120 0.66 14.92 -4.62
CA VAL A 120 1.65 15.93 -5.02
C VAL A 120 3.04 15.57 -4.52
N LEU A 121 3.15 15.16 -3.26
CA LEU A 121 4.42 14.84 -2.61
C LEU A 121 5.06 13.57 -3.21
N GLU A 122 4.28 12.53 -3.44
CA GLU A 122 4.78 11.30 -4.08
C GLU A 122 5.16 11.53 -5.55
N ALA A 123 4.43 12.38 -6.28
CA ALA A 123 4.80 12.78 -7.64
C ALA A 123 6.13 13.55 -7.69
N ALA A 124 6.49 14.23 -6.59
CA ALA A 124 7.79 14.90 -6.42
C ALA A 124 8.90 13.97 -5.87
N GLY A 125 8.60 12.68 -5.68
CA GLY A 125 9.56 11.66 -5.23
C GLY A 125 9.71 11.54 -3.71
N TYR A 126 8.84 12.15 -2.91
CA TYR A 126 8.88 12.06 -1.46
C TYR A 126 8.00 10.93 -0.93
N GLN A 127 8.49 10.26 0.11
CA GLN A 127 7.69 9.31 0.90
C GLN A 127 6.83 10.08 1.89
N VAL A 128 5.56 9.69 2.03
CA VAL A 128 4.56 10.42 2.82
C VAL A 128 4.03 9.55 3.94
N GLY A 129 3.88 10.11 5.13
CA GLY A 129 3.22 9.50 6.27
C GLY A 129 2.29 10.47 6.98
N VAL A 130 1.53 9.96 7.94
CA VAL A 130 0.62 10.74 8.76
C VAL A 130 1.15 10.78 10.18
N TYR A 131 1.33 12.00 10.70
CA TYR A 131 1.47 12.21 12.13
C TYR A 131 0.13 12.60 12.73
N CYS A 132 -0.18 12.02 13.87
CA CYS A 132 -1.33 12.39 14.70
C CYS A 132 -1.16 11.84 16.12
N ASN A 133 -2.00 12.28 17.05
CA ASN A 133 -2.07 11.61 18.35
C ASN A 133 -2.95 10.35 18.32
N GLN A 134 -2.91 9.57 19.39
CA GLN A 134 -3.65 8.29 19.48
C GLN A 134 -5.17 8.46 19.30
N ASP A 135 -5.76 9.55 19.76
CA ASP A 135 -7.21 9.79 19.60
C ASP A 135 -7.58 10.05 18.14
N TRP A 136 -6.79 10.87 17.43
CA TRP A 136 -6.99 11.10 16.00
C TRP A 136 -6.88 9.82 15.19
N TYR A 137 -5.88 8.99 15.48
CA TYR A 137 -5.74 7.69 14.86
C TYR A 137 -6.97 6.79 15.09
N SER A 138 -7.46 6.73 16.32
CA SER A 138 -8.53 5.79 16.70
C SER A 138 -9.93 6.24 16.29
N ASN A 139 -10.19 7.55 16.36
CA ASN A 139 -11.55 8.08 16.33
C ASN A 139 -11.82 9.06 15.18
N VAL A 140 -10.82 9.82 14.72
CA VAL A 140 -11.03 10.95 13.80
C VAL A 140 -10.70 10.60 12.37
N LEU A 141 -9.56 9.95 12.13
CA LEU A 141 -9.14 9.56 10.79
C LEU A 141 -9.82 8.26 10.34
N ASP A 142 -10.04 8.12 9.04
CA ASP A 142 -10.37 6.83 8.43
C ASP A 142 -9.07 6.10 8.09
N VAL A 143 -8.38 5.64 9.15
CA VAL A 143 -7.06 5.00 9.01
C VAL A 143 -7.09 3.78 8.12
N ASP A 144 -8.26 3.15 7.96
CA ASP A 144 -8.43 1.96 7.12
C ASP A 144 -8.38 2.29 5.62
N ARG A 145 -8.62 3.55 5.26
CA ARG A 145 -8.48 4.07 3.88
C ARG A 145 -7.12 4.71 3.60
N LEU A 146 -6.31 4.89 4.64
CA LEU A 146 -4.98 5.45 4.52
C LEU A 146 -3.96 4.31 4.43
N ASP A 147 -3.43 4.03 3.24
CA ASP A 147 -2.28 3.15 3.04
C ASP A 147 -1.00 3.97 3.20
N LEU A 148 -0.78 4.47 4.42
CA LEU A 148 0.34 5.31 4.80
C LEU A 148 0.88 4.85 6.16
N PRO A 149 2.19 5.06 6.43
CA PRO A 149 2.74 4.87 7.75
C PRO A 149 2.27 5.94 8.71
N PHE A 150 2.23 5.57 9.99
CA PHE A 150 1.83 6.45 11.06
C PHE A 150 3.00 6.76 12.01
N TRP A 151 3.15 8.03 12.33
CA TRP A 151 3.94 8.52 13.44
C TRP A 151 2.96 9.06 14.49
N ILE A 152 2.91 8.42 15.66
CA ILE A 152 1.83 8.67 16.62
C ILE A 152 2.36 9.25 17.91
N ALA A 153 1.76 10.37 18.33
CA ALA A 153 2.00 10.93 19.65
C ALA A 153 1.16 10.21 20.71
N ARG A 154 1.85 9.77 21.77
CA ARG A 154 1.22 9.22 22.97
C ARG A 154 2.16 9.40 24.16
N TYR A 155 1.91 10.39 24.99
CA TYR A 155 2.85 10.87 26.01
C TYR A 155 2.71 10.20 27.37
N GLY A 156 1.55 9.62 27.68
CA GLY A 156 1.26 9.19 29.05
C GLY A 156 1.31 10.38 30.01
N THR A 157 2.19 10.32 31.05
CA THR A 157 2.40 11.43 32.01
C THR A 157 3.27 12.54 31.46
N ASN A 158 3.75 12.43 30.22
CA ASN A 158 4.61 13.41 29.54
C ASN A 158 5.83 13.86 30.37
N ASN A 159 6.62 12.92 30.84
CA ASN A 159 7.75 13.15 31.73
C ASN A 159 9.14 12.89 31.07
N GLY A 160 9.22 12.91 29.75
CA GLY A 160 10.45 12.65 28.99
C GLY A 160 10.80 11.17 28.83
N LYS A 161 10.01 10.25 29.37
CA LYS A 161 10.27 8.80 29.34
C LYS A 161 9.23 8.07 28.53
N GLN A 162 9.65 7.00 27.85
CA GLN A 162 8.76 6.08 27.17
C GLN A 162 7.87 5.36 28.19
N GLN A 163 6.57 5.34 27.93
CA GLN A 163 5.58 4.66 28.77
C GLN A 163 4.76 3.69 27.96
N THR A 164 3.53 4.03 27.63
CA THR A 164 2.63 3.16 26.88
C THR A 164 2.73 3.42 25.39
N LYS A 165 3.31 2.47 24.67
CA LYS A 165 3.42 2.50 23.20
C LYS A 165 2.05 2.73 22.56
N PRO A 166 1.95 3.49 21.43
CA PRO A 166 0.73 3.62 20.66
C PRO A 166 0.18 2.28 20.20
N SER A 167 -1.14 2.18 20.20
CA SER A 167 -1.83 1.01 19.65
C SER A 167 -2.26 1.32 18.21
N VAL A 168 -1.79 0.50 17.27
CA VAL A 168 -2.20 0.55 15.87
C VAL A 168 -2.75 -0.80 15.45
N LYS A 169 -3.66 -0.83 14.47
CA LYS A 169 -4.15 -2.09 13.89
C LYS A 169 -3.00 -2.83 13.24
N SER A 170 -3.00 -4.16 13.31
CA SER A 170 -1.90 -5.03 12.83
C SER A 170 -1.50 -4.81 11.36
N ARG A 171 -2.45 -4.33 10.52
CA ARG A 171 -2.22 -4.00 9.12
C ARG A 171 -1.57 -2.64 8.88
N HIS A 172 -1.54 -1.77 9.89
CA HIS A 172 -0.96 -0.43 9.79
C HIS A 172 0.48 -0.45 10.25
N THR A 173 1.30 0.35 9.60
CA THR A 173 2.68 0.53 10.00
C THR A 173 2.79 1.68 10.99
N LEU A 174 3.17 1.36 12.22
CA LEU A 174 3.67 2.34 13.16
C LEU A 174 5.13 2.60 12.83
N TRP A 175 5.40 3.70 12.12
CA TRP A 175 6.76 4.11 11.79
C TRP A 175 7.49 4.65 13.02
N GLY A 176 6.81 5.46 13.80
CA GLY A 176 7.42 6.12 14.95
C GLY A 176 6.41 6.44 16.05
N TRP A 177 6.95 6.68 17.21
CA TRP A 177 6.23 7.09 18.40
C TRP A 177 6.88 8.34 18.99
N GLN A 178 6.14 9.46 19.03
CA GLN A 178 6.50 10.62 19.80
C GLN A 178 5.99 10.39 21.23
N TYR A 179 6.92 10.15 22.14
CA TYR A 179 6.57 9.69 23.48
C TYR A 179 6.58 10.80 24.54
N SER A 180 7.13 11.98 24.21
CA SER A 180 7.09 13.14 25.10
C SER A 180 7.37 14.42 24.34
N SER A 181 6.79 15.53 24.82
CA SER A 181 7.09 16.90 24.37
C SER A 181 7.98 17.68 25.36
N VAL A 182 8.46 17.02 26.41
CA VAL A 182 9.33 17.63 27.43
C VAL A 182 10.69 16.94 27.54
N GLY A 183 11.16 16.34 26.45
CA GLY A 183 12.47 15.73 26.39
C GLY A 183 13.60 16.72 26.58
N ARG A 184 14.78 16.25 27.01
CA ARG A 184 16.00 17.02 27.13
C ARG A 184 17.07 16.37 26.26
N VAL A 185 17.69 17.17 25.41
CA VAL A 185 18.76 16.73 24.49
C VAL A 185 19.87 17.75 24.52
N SER A 186 21.10 17.27 24.68
CA SER A 186 22.29 18.16 24.71
C SER A 186 22.38 18.94 23.39
N GLY A 187 22.61 20.26 23.53
CA GLY A 187 22.64 21.17 22.37
C GLY A 187 21.33 21.87 22.05
N ILE A 188 20.25 21.56 22.78
CA ILE A 188 18.98 22.26 22.72
C ILE A 188 18.66 22.91 24.05
N SER A 189 18.35 24.21 24.03
CA SER A 189 17.91 24.93 25.21
C SER A 189 16.41 24.67 25.44
N GLY A 190 16.07 24.17 26.63
CA GLY A 190 14.68 23.88 26.98
C GLY A 190 14.21 22.49 26.53
N SER A 191 12.91 22.34 26.32
CA SER A 191 12.27 21.09 25.96
C SER A 191 12.27 20.86 24.44
N VAL A 192 12.32 19.60 24.06
CA VAL A 192 12.18 19.18 22.67
C VAL A 192 11.33 17.90 22.61
N ASP A 193 10.58 17.75 21.53
CA ASP A 193 9.83 16.54 21.25
C ASP A 193 10.76 15.37 20.96
N VAL A 194 10.55 14.26 21.67
CA VAL A 194 11.41 13.07 21.62
C VAL A 194 10.66 11.87 21.10
N ASN A 195 11.34 11.12 20.24
CA ASN A 195 10.77 10.10 19.40
C ASN A 195 11.55 8.80 19.40
N VAL A 196 10.83 7.72 19.09
CA VAL A 196 11.40 6.43 18.72
C VAL A 196 10.88 6.06 17.34
N ALA A 197 11.77 5.81 16.39
CA ALA A 197 11.43 5.17 15.13
C ALA A 197 11.70 3.67 15.19
N TYR A 198 10.82 2.88 14.56
CA TYR A 198 10.90 1.41 14.50
C TYR A 198 11.57 0.93 13.19
N PHE A 199 12.07 1.85 12.40
CA PHE A 199 12.75 1.61 11.13
C PHE A 199 14.02 2.43 11.07
N ALA A 200 15.06 1.92 10.42
CA ALA A 200 16.31 2.66 10.26
C ALA A 200 16.04 4.02 9.57
N PRO A 201 16.70 5.09 10.00
CA PRO A 201 16.63 6.37 9.31
C PRO A 201 17.00 6.21 7.82
N GLY A 202 16.10 6.58 6.92
CA GLY A 202 16.20 6.30 5.49
C GLY A 202 15.38 5.09 5.02
N ALA A 203 14.95 4.21 5.95
CA ALA A 203 13.92 3.22 5.71
C ALA A 203 12.59 3.77 6.23
N PHE A 204 11.80 4.34 5.36
CA PHE A 204 10.47 4.87 5.69
C PHE A 204 9.48 3.70 5.83
N GLY A 205 9.46 3.04 6.96
CA GLY A 205 8.76 1.79 7.24
C GLY A 205 7.24 1.83 7.22
N GLY A 206 6.69 2.39 6.21
CA GLY A 206 5.29 2.34 5.89
C GLY A 206 5.12 1.89 4.48
N SER A 207 4.57 0.75 4.31
CA SER A 207 4.78 -0.07 3.15
C SER A 207 6.29 -0.36 3.02
N LYS A 208 6.73 -1.57 3.20
CA LYS A 208 7.82 -2.00 2.35
C LYS A 208 7.46 -1.41 1.00
N VAL A 209 8.17 -0.37 0.54
CA VAL A 209 8.24 -0.16 -0.90
C VAL A 209 8.76 -1.52 -1.34
N TYR A 210 7.86 -2.37 -1.70
CA TYR A 210 8.18 -3.63 -2.31
C TYR A 210 8.62 -3.21 -3.71
N THR A 211 9.79 -2.56 -3.74
CA THR A 211 10.54 -2.37 -4.96
C THR A 211 11.00 -3.77 -5.27
N ARG A 212 10.29 -4.40 -6.18
CA ARG A 212 10.81 -5.62 -6.77
C ARG A 212 12.19 -5.28 -7.29
N PRO A 213 13.20 -6.07 -6.94
CA PRO A 213 14.54 -5.78 -7.41
C PRO A 213 14.52 -5.76 -8.94
N MET A 214 15.21 -4.80 -9.54
CA MET A 214 15.53 -4.92 -10.96
C MET A 214 16.30 -6.22 -11.14
N VAL A 215 15.85 -7.05 -12.07
CA VAL A 215 16.53 -8.31 -12.40
C VAL A 215 16.88 -8.33 -13.88
N ARG A 216 18.03 -8.92 -14.20
CA ARG A 216 18.62 -8.99 -15.54
C ARG A 216 19.43 -10.27 -15.71
N GLN A 217 19.93 -10.49 -16.93
CA GLN A 217 20.74 -11.67 -17.26
C GLN A 217 21.91 -11.83 -16.26
N GLY A 218 22.08 -13.05 -15.78
CA GLY A 218 23.08 -13.41 -14.78
C GLY A 218 22.57 -13.42 -13.33
N ASP A 219 21.44 -12.77 -13.03
CA ASP A 219 20.87 -12.78 -11.69
C ASP A 219 20.29 -14.15 -11.30
N ARG A 220 20.20 -14.38 -9.98
CA ARG A 220 19.70 -15.63 -9.39
C ARG A 220 18.83 -15.33 -8.16
N GLY A 221 18.00 -16.28 -7.78
CA GLY A 221 17.21 -16.26 -6.53
C GLY A 221 15.71 -16.07 -6.73
N ASP A 222 15.02 -15.75 -5.64
CA ASP A 222 13.54 -15.75 -5.58
C ASP A 222 12.89 -14.77 -6.56
N ALA A 223 13.50 -13.62 -6.79
CA ALA A 223 12.98 -12.63 -7.75
C ALA A 223 12.99 -13.17 -9.19
N VAL A 224 14.07 -13.89 -9.58
CA VAL A 224 14.17 -14.54 -10.89
C VAL A 224 13.17 -15.70 -10.98
N LYS A 225 13.03 -16.49 -9.93
CA LYS A 225 12.02 -17.57 -9.85
C LYS A 225 10.60 -17.04 -10.00
N GLN A 226 10.28 -15.93 -9.33
CA GLN A 226 8.99 -15.28 -9.49
C GLN A 226 8.77 -14.76 -10.91
N LEU A 227 9.78 -14.13 -11.50
CA LEU A 227 9.74 -13.71 -12.90
C LEU A 227 9.43 -14.88 -13.85
N GLN A 228 10.14 -15.98 -13.71
CA GLN A 228 9.92 -17.20 -14.52
C GLN A 228 8.51 -17.74 -14.34
N THR A 229 7.97 -17.73 -13.11
CA THR A 229 6.60 -18.14 -12.81
C THR A 229 5.58 -17.24 -13.52
N LEU A 230 5.73 -15.93 -13.45
CA LEU A 230 4.82 -14.99 -14.11
C LEU A 230 4.89 -15.10 -15.64
N LEU A 231 6.09 -15.23 -16.20
CA LEU A 231 6.27 -15.44 -17.63
C LEU A 231 5.62 -16.74 -18.09
N SER A 232 5.68 -17.82 -17.28
CA SER A 232 5.03 -19.08 -17.65
C SER A 232 3.50 -18.94 -17.72
N PHE A 233 2.87 -18.16 -16.83
CA PHE A 233 1.44 -17.86 -16.95
C PHE A 233 1.12 -17.02 -18.20
N CYS A 234 2.07 -16.19 -18.65
CA CYS A 234 1.95 -15.42 -19.88
C CYS A 234 2.28 -16.24 -21.17
N GLY A 235 2.46 -17.57 -21.05
CA GLY A 235 2.64 -18.48 -22.18
C GLY A 235 4.10 -18.80 -22.55
N TRP A 236 5.08 -18.45 -21.68
CA TRP A 236 6.49 -18.77 -21.91
C TRP A 236 6.89 -20.06 -21.18
N THR A 237 7.41 -21.04 -21.90
CA THR A 237 7.87 -22.32 -21.30
C THR A 237 9.23 -22.15 -20.68
N LEU A 238 9.33 -22.08 -19.35
CA LEU A 238 10.55 -21.87 -18.57
C LEU A 238 10.66 -22.85 -17.41
N ALA A 239 11.90 -23.21 -17.06
CA ALA A 239 12.20 -23.79 -15.75
C ALA A 239 12.08 -22.69 -14.68
N MET A 240 11.40 -22.99 -13.56
CA MET A 240 11.24 -22.07 -12.45
C MET A 240 12.34 -22.33 -11.40
N ASP A 241 13.60 -22.29 -11.84
CA ASP A 241 14.80 -22.64 -11.06
C ASP A 241 15.44 -21.45 -10.34
N GLY A 242 14.97 -20.24 -10.64
CA GLY A 242 15.53 -19.01 -10.09
C GLY A 242 16.88 -18.63 -10.71
N ILE A 243 17.23 -19.16 -11.88
CA ILE A 243 18.46 -18.86 -12.59
C ILE A 243 18.14 -18.13 -13.90
N TRP A 244 18.66 -16.91 -14.07
CA TRP A 244 18.50 -16.17 -15.32
C TRP A 244 19.48 -16.67 -16.37
N GLY A 245 19.08 -17.70 -17.09
CA GLY A 245 19.82 -18.22 -18.26
C GLY A 245 19.32 -17.64 -19.58
N VAL A 246 19.85 -18.14 -20.68
CA VAL A 246 19.53 -17.68 -22.05
C VAL A 246 18.03 -17.79 -22.35
N LYS A 247 17.35 -18.86 -21.90
CA LYS A 247 15.91 -19.04 -22.11
C LYS A 247 15.08 -17.97 -21.38
N THR A 248 15.47 -17.62 -20.15
CA THR A 248 14.81 -16.55 -19.38
C THR A 248 15.04 -15.19 -20.06
N ASP A 249 16.25 -14.92 -20.54
CA ASP A 249 16.56 -13.67 -21.26
C ASP A 249 15.72 -13.51 -22.52
N SER A 250 15.66 -14.57 -23.35
CA SER A 250 14.83 -14.59 -24.56
C SER A 250 13.34 -14.40 -24.24
N ALA A 251 12.85 -15.03 -23.18
CA ALA A 251 11.46 -14.88 -22.75
C ALA A 251 11.15 -13.46 -22.28
N VAL A 252 12.06 -12.84 -21.52
CA VAL A 252 11.89 -11.44 -21.07
C VAL A 252 11.84 -10.49 -22.25
N LYS A 253 12.79 -10.57 -23.17
CA LYS A 253 12.84 -9.72 -24.37
C LYS A 253 11.61 -9.92 -25.25
N GLY A 254 11.19 -11.17 -25.45
CA GLY A 254 9.98 -11.51 -26.19
C GLY A 254 8.71 -10.98 -25.50
N TYR A 255 8.64 -11.08 -24.18
CA TYR A 255 7.54 -10.52 -23.42
C TYR A 255 7.52 -8.98 -23.52
N GLN A 256 8.66 -8.32 -23.33
CA GLN A 256 8.77 -6.86 -23.47
C GLN A 256 8.28 -6.39 -24.84
N TYR A 257 8.71 -7.06 -25.90
CA TYR A 257 8.25 -6.78 -27.26
C TYR A 257 6.73 -6.92 -27.40
N LYS A 258 6.16 -8.06 -26.97
CA LYS A 258 4.72 -8.32 -27.01
C LYS A 258 3.91 -7.32 -26.18
N ALA A 259 4.45 -6.88 -25.08
CA ALA A 259 3.81 -5.93 -24.14
C ALA A 259 3.98 -4.45 -24.53
N GLY A 260 4.67 -4.14 -25.64
CA GLY A 260 4.94 -2.78 -26.08
C GLY A 260 5.88 -2.01 -25.14
N LEU A 261 6.77 -2.72 -24.47
CA LEU A 261 7.78 -2.15 -23.57
C LEU A 261 9.14 -2.00 -24.27
N THR A 262 10.04 -1.23 -23.68
CA THR A 262 11.45 -1.21 -24.14
C THR A 262 12.05 -2.60 -24.03
N VAL A 263 12.63 -3.11 -25.13
CA VAL A 263 13.21 -4.46 -25.20
C VAL A 263 14.69 -4.37 -24.79
N ASP A 264 14.93 -4.21 -23.50
CA ASP A 264 16.26 -4.04 -22.91
C ASP A 264 16.77 -5.29 -22.17
N GLY A 265 15.91 -6.29 -21.98
CA GLY A 265 16.21 -7.47 -21.19
C GLY A 265 16.34 -7.18 -19.70
N ILE A 266 15.81 -6.04 -19.21
CA ILE A 266 15.84 -5.65 -17.81
C ILE A 266 14.42 -5.61 -17.26
N VAL A 267 14.15 -6.38 -16.22
CA VAL A 267 12.85 -6.36 -15.56
C VAL A 267 12.87 -5.33 -14.45
N GLY A 268 12.60 -4.09 -14.83
CA GLY A 268 12.41 -2.95 -13.94
C GLY A 268 10.92 -2.74 -13.59
N PRO A 269 10.58 -1.63 -12.89
CA PRO A 269 9.23 -1.36 -12.41
C PRO A 269 8.14 -1.44 -13.49
N LYS A 270 8.38 -0.89 -14.69
CA LYS A 270 7.41 -0.94 -15.80
C LYS A 270 7.14 -2.36 -16.27
N THR A 271 8.20 -3.16 -16.41
CA THR A 271 8.10 -4.56 -16.84
C THR A 271 7.40 -5.40 -15.77
N TRP A 272 7.77 -5.25 -14.49
CA TRP A 272 7.08 -5.93 -13.40
C TRP A 272 5.59 -5.59 -13.34
N ALA A 273 5.23 -4.29 -13.45
CA ALA A 273 3.83 -3.85 -13.39
C ALA A 273 2.98 -4.56 -14.46
N LYS A 274 3.45 -4.49 -15.70
CA LYS A 274 2.73 -5.08 -16.82
C LYS A 274 2.66 -6.60 -16.73
N LEU A 275 3.76 -7.23 -16.33
CA LEU A 275 3.85 -8.67 -16.19
C LEU A 275 2.89 -9.22 -15.12
N PHE A 276 2.76 -8.53 -13.97
CA PHE A 276 1.77 -8.91 -12.96
C PHE A 276 0.34 -8.78 -13.47
N GLN A 277 0.01 -7.69 -14.13
CA GLN A 277 -1.32 -7.49 -14.72
C GLN A 277 -1.69 -8.65 -15.65
N ASP A 278 -0.79 -8.97 -16.58
CA ASP A 278 -1.02 -10.01 -17.58
C ASP A 278 -1.07 -11.41 -16.96
N ALA A 279 -0.15 -11.70 -16.01
CA ALA A 279 -0.09 -13.00 -15.35
C ALA A 279 -1.30 -13.27 -14.44
N ILE A 280 -1.81 -12.26 -13.73
CA ILE A 280 -3.03 -12.39 -12.91
C ILE A 280 -4.21 -12.77 -13.80
N VAL A 281 -4.40 -12.06 -14.92
CA VAL A 281 -5.50 -12.31 -15.85
C VAL A 281 -5.35 -13.68 -16.52
N ALA A 282 -4.15 -14.00 -16.99
CA ALA A 282 -3.88 -15.28 -17.65
C ALA A 282 -4.10 -16.46 -16.69
N ARG A 283 -3.60 -16.36 -15.46
CA ARG A 283 -3.78 -17.40 -14.45
C ARG A 283 -5.25 -17.55 -14.04
N ALA A 284 -5.97 -16.45 -13.92
CA ALA A 284 -7.40 -16.48 -13.65
C ALA A 284 -8.15 -17.25 -14.73
N LYS A 285 -7.87 -16.98 -16.00
CA LYS A 285 -8.50 -17.68 -17.14
C LYS A 285 -8.16 -19.16 -17.12
N GLU A 286 -6.93 -19.54 -16.90
CA GLU A 286 -6.50 -20.94 -16.84
C GLU A 286 -7.22 -21.72 -15.72
N ILE A 287 -7.29 -21.17 -14.51
CA ILE A 287 -8.04 -21.79 -13.40
C ILE A 287 -9.51 -21.92 -13.78
N ALA A 288 -10.02 -20.90 -14.38
CA ALA A 288 -11.38 -20.80 -14.87
C ALA A 288 -11.76 -21.89 -15.84
N GLU A 289 -11.04 -21.97 -16.92
CA GLU A 289 -11.24 -23.00 -17.97
C GLU A 289 -11.15 -24.41 -17.40
N TYR A 290 -10.18 -24.64 -16.48
CA TYR A 290 -10.07 -25.91 -15.79
C TYR A 290 -11.35 -26.23 -14.99
N MET A 291 -11.84 -25.26 -14.21
CA MET A 291 -13.03 -25.45 -13.37
C MET A 291 -14.29 -25.73 -14.22
N VAL A 292 -14.47 -25.01 -15.32
CA VAL A 292 -15.57 -25.22 -16.28
C VAL A 292 -15.46 -26.63 -16.90
N LYS A 293 -14.28 -26.98 -17.44
CA LYS A 293 -14.01 -28.28 -18.06
C LYS A 293 -14.30 -29.45 -17.10
N HIS A 294 -13.98 -29.29 -15.82
CA HIS A 294 -14.15 -30.31 -14.80
C HIS A 294 -15.45 -30.17 -13.99
N LYS A 295 -16.37 -29.31 -14.42
CA LYS A 295 -17.72 -29.14 -13.85
C LYS A 295 -17.70 -28.85 -12.35
N TRP A 296 -16.76 -28.00 -11.89
CA TRP A 296 -16.73 -27.57 -10.49
C TRP A 296 -17.99 -26.76 -10.14
N ARG A 297 -18.40 -26.81 -8.87
CA ARG A 297 -19.58 -26.07 -8.42
C ARG A 297 -19.23 -24.96 -7.45
N TYR A 298 -20.13 -24.00 -7.30
CA TYR A 298 -20.03 -23.04 -6.23
C TYR A 298 -20.13 -23.76 -4.87
N LYS A 299 -19.35 -23.28 -3.86
CA LYS A 299 -19.25 -23.91 -2.56
C LYS A 299 -20.63 -24.09 -1.91
N GLY A 300 -20.99 -25.32 -1.55
CA GLY A 300 -22.28 -25.70 -0.99
C GLY A 300 -22.71 -27.11 -1.47
N GLY A 301 -23.76 -27.70 -0.88
CA GLY A 301 -24.25 -29.04 -1.27
C GLY A 301 -23.20 -30.17 -1.24
N GLY A 302 -22.27 -30.13 -0.27
CA GLY A 302 -21.17 -31.09 -0.14
C GLY A 302 -19.93 -30.78 -1.00
N TYR A 303 -19.94 -29.72 -1.81
CA TYR A 303 -18.77 -29.22 -2.54
C TYR A 303 -17.88 -28.39 -1.65
N VAL A 304 -16.57 -28.62 -1.68
CA VAL A 304 -15.59 -28.03 -0.77
C VAL A 304 -14.49 -27.32 -1.54
N ALA A 305 -14.11 -26.13 -1.07
CA ALA A 305 -12.91 -25.41 -1.49
C ALA A 305 -11.86 -25.50 -0.38
N LYS A 306 -10.62 -25.84 -0.73
CA LYS A 306 -9.46 -25.76 0.16
C LYS A 306 -8.77 -24.41 -0.02
N SER A 307 -7.90 -24.06 0.91
CA SER A 307 -7.16 -22.80 0.87
C SER A 307 -6.22 -22.64 -0.34
N THR A 308 -5.87 -23.73 -1.02
CA THR A 308 -5.06 -23.71 -2.24
C THR A 308 -5.80 -24.38 -3.40
N TYR A 309 -5.52 -23.90 -4.62
CA TYR A 309 -6.08 -24.49 -5.85
C TYR A 309 -5.64 -25.95 -6.01
N ALA A 310 -4.34 -26.22 -5.84
CA ALA A 310 -3.79 -27.58 -5.97
C ALA A 310 -4.42 -28.60 -5.00
N ALA A 311 -4.71 -28.18 -3.77
CA ALA A 311 -5.37 -29.05 -2.79
C ALA A 311 -6.84 -29.28 -3.16
N THR A 312 -7.52 -28.28 -3.70
CA THR A 312 -8.92 -28.38 -4.13
C THR A 312 -9.09 -29.33 -5.32
N LYS A 313 -8.16 -29.30 -6.26
CA LYS A 313 -8.15 -30.22 -7.44
C LYS A 313 -8.14 -31.69 -7.07
N LYS A 314 -7.65 -32.07 -5.88
CA LYS A 314 -7.54 -33.44 -5.40
C LYS A 314 -8.81 -33.97 -4.72
N LEU A 315 -9.87 -33.18 -4.64
CA LEU A 315 -11.12 -33.55 -3.99
C LEU A 315 -12.07 -34.24 -4.96
N ASP A 316 -12.88 -35.17 -4.46
CA ASP A 316 -13.95 -35.82 -5.26
C ASP A 316 -15.03 -34.83 -5.67
N LYS A 317 -15.36 -33.90 -4.78
CA LYS A 317 -16.33 -32.83 -5.02
C LYS A 317 -15.69 -31.46 -4.84
N PRO A 318 -14.84 -31.01 -5.79
CA PRO A 318 -14.18 -29.74 -5.69
C PRO A 318 -15.19 -28.60 -5.85
N GLY A 319 -15.12 -27.62 -4.95
CA GLY A 319 -15.94 -26.41 -4.98
C GLY A 319 -15.11 -25.16 -5.09
N CYS A 320 -15.77 -24.05 -5.38
CA CYS A 320 -15.14 -22.72 -5.42
C CYS A 320 -16.09 -21.64 -4.90
N SER A 321 -15.54 -20.58 -4.33
CA SER A 321 -16.24 -19.31 -4.12
C SER A 321 -15.41 -18.18 -4.71
N CYS A 322 -16.00 -17.00 -4.88
CA CYS A 322 -15.28 -15.82 -5.40
C CYS A 322 -14.00 -15.53 -4.62
N ALA A 323 -14.06 -15.62 -3.29
CA ALA A 323 -12.90 -15.40 -2.44
C ALA A 323 -11.81 -16.48 -2.62
N HIS A 324 -12.17 -17.75 -2.75
CA HIS A 324 -11.21 -18.82 -3.03
C HIS A 324 -10.57 -18.65 -4.40
N PHE A 325 -11.38 -18.40 -5.43
CA PHE A 325 -10.90 -18.19 -6.80
C PHE A 325 -9.84 -17.10 -6.88
N VAL A 326 -10.17 -15.91 -6.40
CA VAL A 326 -9.22 -14.78 -6.41
C VAL A 326 -8.00 -15.08 -5.55
N SER A 327 -8.18 -15.70 -4.39
CA SER A 327 -7.06 -16.04 -3.49
C SER A 327 -6.10 -17.04 -4.13
N TRP A 328 -6.58 -18.04 -4.84
CA TRP A 328 -5.73 -18.99 -5.54
C TRP A 328 -4.89 -18.31 -6.62
N VAL A 329 -5.51 -17.43 -7.41
CA VAL A 329 -4.78 -16.64 -8.43
C VAL A 329 -3.68 -15.81 -7.76
N LEU A 330 -4.00 -15.09 -6.69
CA LEU A 330 -3.02 -14.24 -5.99
C LEU A 330 -1.92 -15.05 -5.31
N GLN A 331 -2.21 -16.25 -4.79
CA GLN A 331 -1.20 -17.15 -4.25
C GLN A 331 -0.23 -17.61 -5.34
N ASP A 332 -0.76 -18.06 -6.48
CA ASP A 332 0.05 -18.60 -7.57
C ASP A 332 0.96 -17.54 -8.22
N VAL A 333 0.50 -16.30 -8.30
CA VAL A 333 1.35 -15.18 -8.75
C VAL A 333 2.24 -14.58 -7.64
N GLY A 334 2.15 -15.08 -6.41
CA GLY A 334 2.99 -14.65 -5.28
C GLY A 334 2.58 -13.31 -4.64
N LEU A 335 1.32 -12.92 -4.75
CA LEU A 335 0.76 -11.71 -4.15
C LEU A 335 -0.07 -11.97 -2.88
N LEU A 336 -0.31 -13.21 -2.54
CA LEU A 336 -0.95 -13.65 -1.30
C LEU A 336 -0.13 -14.77 -0.67
N LYS A 337 0.01 -14.76 0.65
CA LYS A 337 0.73 -15.82 1.36
C LYS A 337 0.09 -17.19 1.08
N PRO A 338 0.90 -18.24 0.87
CA PRO A 338 0.40 -19.58 0.59
C PRO A 338 -0.61 -20.05 1.64
N GLY A 339 -1.70 -20.67 1.18
CA GLY A 339 -2.73 -21.23 2.06
C GLY A 339 -3.64 -20.19 2.73
N LYS A 340 -3.52 -18.91 2.41
CA LYS A 340 -4.43 -17.86 2.91
C LYS A 340 -5.54 -17.59 1.92
N VAL A 341 -6.73 -17.32 2.44
CA VAL A 341 -7.91 -16.98 1.64
C VAL A 341 -8.35 -15.58 2.05
N LEU A 342 -8.47 -14.70 1.06
CA LEU A 342 -9.06 -13.38 1.29
C LEU A 342 -10.52 -13.57 1.71
N SER A 343 -10.97 -12.80 2.68
CA SER A 343 -12.37 -12.74 3.03
C SER A 343 -12.89 -11.33 2.86
N HIS A 344 -14.11 -11.22 2.40
CA HIS A 344 -14.92 -10.00 2.45
C HIS A 344 -16.00 -10.23 3.51
N SER A 345 -16.19 -9.30 4.44
CA SER A 345 -17.25 -9.44 5.44
C SER A 345 -18.39 -8.49 5.16
N LYS A 346 -19.62 -8.97 5.32
CA LYS A 346 -20.85 -8.19 5.35
C LYS A 346 -21.00 -7.30 6.60
N ALA A 347 -20.01 -7.23 7.47
CA ALA A 347 -20.14 -6.56 8.75
C ALA A 347 -20.26 -5.05 8.59
N GLY A 348 -21.49 -4.56 8.61
CA GLY A 348 -21.86 -3.17 8.83
C GLY A 348 -22.28 -2.39 7.59
N TYR A 349 -23.51 -2.61 7.12
CA TYR A 349 -24.23 -1.56 6.41
C TYR A 349 -24.25 -0.31 7.27
N GLY A 350 -23.63 0.78 6.82
CA GLY A 350 -23.71 2.10 7.46
C GLY A 350 -22.41 2.75 7.89
N THR A 351 -21.27 2.02 7.95
CA THR A 351 -19.96 2.61 8.29
C THR A 351 -18.91 2.12 7.30
N GLY A 352 -18.65 2.93 6.29
CA GLY A 352 -17.74 2.70 5.18
C GLY A 352 -16.54 1.80 5.46
N ALA A 353 -16.32 0.83 4.56
CA ALA A 353 -15.10 0.08 4.34
C ALA A 353 -14.70 -0.99 5.37
N LYS A 354 -15.32 -2.16 5.28
CA LYS A 354 -14.77 -3.40 5.88
C LYS A 354 -14.70 -4.52 4.83
N SER A 355 -14.08 -4.25 3.71
CA SER A 355 -14.24 -5.11 2.53
C SER A 355 -13.14 -6.14 2.35
N ILE A 356 -11.96 -5.99 2.94
CA ILE A 356 -10.93 -7.02 2.90
C ILE A 356 -10.51 -7.35 4.33
N VAL A 357 -10.89 -8.52 4.78
CA VAL A 357 -10.31 -9.15 5.97
C VAL A 357 -9.03 -9.85 5.51
N ASN A 358 -7.96 -9.72 6.28
CA ASN A 358 -6.64 -10.32 6.01
C ASN A 358 -5.82 -9.64 4.90
N ALA A 359 -5.94 -8.32 4.73
CA ALA A 359 -5.06 -7.55 3.82
C ALA A 359 -3.57 -7.66 4.20
N ASP A 360 -3.25 -7.94 5.48
CA ASP A 360 -1.92 -8.24 5.99
C ASP A 360 -1.29 -9.51 5.41
N GLN A 361 -2.09 -10.37 4.78
CA GLN A 361 -1.61 -11.57 4.08
C GLN A 361 -1.20 -11.29 2.63
N LEU A 362 -1.51 -10.10 2.10
CA LEU A 362 -1.07 -9.67 0.77
C LEU A 362 0.43 -9.35 0.77
N ILE A 363 1.09 -9.67 -0.33
CA ILE A 363 2.52 -9.47 -0.53
C ILE A 363 2.73 -8.48 -1.68
N GLY A 364 3.31 -7.33 -1.40
CA GLY A 364 3.62 -6.35 -2.43
C GLY A 364 2.40 -5.87 -3.22
N CYS A 365 1.32 -5.52 -2.52
CA CYS A 365 0.13 -4.93 -3.11
C CYS A 365 -0.18 -3.56 -2.49
N THR A 366 -0.81 -2.70 -3.27
CA THR A 366 -1.56 -1.55 -2.74
C THR A 366 -3.02 -1.94 -2.59
N VAL A 367 -3.66 -1.46 -1.53
CA VAL A 367 -5.10 -1.54 -1.36
C VAL A 367 -5.63 -0.11 -1.30
N THR A 368 -6.48 0.25 -2.26
CA THR A 368 -7.15 1.55 -2.28
C THR A 368 -8.64 1.36 -2.07
N TYR A 369 -9.29 2.34 -1.48
CA TYR A 369 -10.72 2.29 -1.15
C TYR A 369 -11.43 3.44 -1.87
N PRO A 370 -11.75 3.28 -3.17
CA PRO A 370 -12.35 4.36 -3.94
C PRO A 370 -13.75 4.74 -3.47
N ASN A 371 -14.53 3.78 -2.96
CA ASN A 371 -15.94 3.95 -2.60
C ASN A 371 -16.76 4.62 -3.73
N GLU A 372 -16.48 4.22 -4.94
CA GLU A 372 -17.06 4.72 -6.18
C GLU A 372 -17.71 3.55 -6.92
N ARG A 373 -18.67 3.79 -7.79
CA ARG A 373 -19.19 2.74 -8.68
C ARG A 373 -18.10 2.29 -9.64
N ILE A 374 -18.14 1.03 -10.06
CA ILE A 374 -17.19 0.52 -11.05
C ILE A 374 -17.18 1.39 -12.31
N ALA A 375 -18.34 1.84 -12.77
CA ALA A 375 -18.46 2.72 -13.92
C ALA A 375 -17.63 4.00 -13.77
N ASP A 376 -17.59 4.59 -12.57
CA ASP A 376 -16.87 5.82 -12.25
C ASP A 376 -15.36 5.56 -12.07
N CYS A 377 -14.99 4.32 -11.75
CA CYS A 377 -13.60 3.86 -11.64
C CYS A 377 -12.98 3.46 -12.98
N LYS A 378 -13.77 3.33 -14.06
CA LYS A 378 -13.38 2.73 -15.34
C LYS A 378 -12.02 3.21 -15.88
N GLY A 379 -11.76 4.51 -15.86
CA GLY A 379 -10.49 5.07 -16.32
C GLY A 379 -9.30 4.89 -15.36
N LYS A 380 -9.54 4.43 -14.12
CA LYS A 380 -8.55 4.26 -13.07
C LYS A 380 -8.14 2.80 -12.87
N LEU A 381 -8.96 1.86 -13.36
CA LEU A 381 -8.73 0.41 -13.24
C LEU A 381 -7.74 -0.09 -14.29
N LYS A 382 -6.96 -1.09 -13.90
CA LYS A 382 -5.99 -1.77 -14.77
C LYS A 382 -6.31 -3.27 -14.81
N PRO A 383 -6.05 -3.96 -15.92
CA PRO A 383 -6.15 -5.41 -15.95
C PRO A 383 -5.41 -6.06 -14.79
N GLY A 384 -6.00 -7.07 -14.15
CA GLY A 384 -5.45 -7.72 -12.99
C GLY A 384 -5.71 -7.02 -11.64
N ASP A 385 -6.36 -5.85 -11.61
CA ASP A 385 -6.83 -5.29 -10.34
C ASP A 385 -7.89 -6.22 -9.73
N VAL A 386 -7.74 -6.48 -8.42
CA VAL A 386 -8.77 -7.20 -7.67
C VAL A 386 -9.77 -6.21 -7.12
N LEU A 387 -11.01 -6.36 -7.52
CA LEU A 387 -12.13 -5.52 -7.09
C LEU A 387 -12.91 -6.24 -5.99
N VAL A 388 -13.13 -5.55 -4.89
CA VAL A 388 -13.89 -6.05 -3.75
C VAL A 388 -15.17 -5.25 -3.61
N HIS A 389 -16.29 -5.94 -3.60
CA HIS A 389 -17.64 -5.41 -3.40
C HIS A 389 -18.20 -5.87 -2.06
N ASP A 390 -19.39 -5.41 -1.72
CA ASP A 390 -20.12 -5.78 -0.50
C ASP A 390 -20.38 -7.29 -0.36
N SER A 391 -20.54 -8.00 -1.48
CA SER A 391 -20.93 -9.40 -1.50
C SER A 391 -20.10 -10.26 -2.45
N SER A 392 -19.10 -9.68 -3.17
CA SER A 392 -18.28 -10.41 -4.12
C SER A 392 -16.88 -9.84 -4.24
N ILE A 393 -15.98 -10.66 -4.81
CA ILE A 393 -14.62 -10.27 -5.14
C ILE A 393 -14.28 -10.84 -6.51
N GLY A 394 -13.61 -10.05 -7.35
CA GLY A 394 -13.27 -10.47 -8.70
C GLY A 394 -12.03 -9.76 -9.24
N ILE A 395 -11.57 -10.19 -10.41
CA ILE A 395 -10.39 -9.65 -11.11
C ILE A 395 -10.86 -8.87 -12.33
N TYR A 396 -10.43 -7.62 -12.43
CA TYR A 396 -10.74 -6.77 -13.57
C TYR A 396 -9.96 -7.21 -14.81
N ASP A 397 -10.70 -7.46 -15.91
CA ASP A 397 -10.14 -7.75 -17.24
C ASP A 397 -11.01 -7.10 -18.32
N PRO A 398 -10.55 -6.06 -19.02
CA PRO A 398 -11.28 -5.47 -20.14
C PRO A 398 -11.18 -6.37 -21.36
N ILE A 399 -12.25 -7.09 -21.68
CA ILE A 399 -12.33 -7.96 -22.86
C ILE A 399 -12.81 -7.13 -24.05
N GLY A 400 -11.99 -7.07 -25.11
CA GLY A 400 -12.34 -6.34 -26.34
C GLY A 400 -12.69 -4.86 -26.12
N GLY A 401 -12.05 -4.22 -25.11
CA GLY A 401 -12.35 -2.83 -24.73
C GLY A 401 -13.60 -2.67 -23.85
N THR A 402 -14.35 -3.74 -23.61
CA THR A 402 -15.48 -3.74 -22.68
C THR A 402 -14.99 -4.16 -21.30
N PRO A 403 -15.27 -3.38 -20.27
CA PRO A 403 -14.91 -3.73 -18.91
C PRO A 403 -15.57 -5.04 -18.48
N ALA A 404 -14.79 -5.93 -17.88
CA ALA A 404 -15.25 -7.22 -17.40
C ALA A 404 -14.60 -7.58 -16.07
N ILE A 405 -15.25 -8.46 -15.30
CA ILE A 405 -14.76 -8.96 -14.03
C ILE A 405 -14.77 -10.48 -14.06
N LEU A 406 -13.61 -11.09 -13.87
CA LEU A 406 -13.47 -12.53 -13.70
C LEU A 406 -13.76 -12.88 -12.24
N THR A 407 -14.83 -13.61 -11.98
CA THR A 407 -15.20 -14.03 -10.63
C THR A 407 -15.90 -15.39 -10.67
N ALA A 408 -15.83 -16.14 -9.59
CA ALA A 408 -16.64 -17.35 -9.42
C ALA A 408 -17.94 -16.98 -8.70
N ARG A 409 -19.07 -17.39 -9.24
CA ARG A 409 -20.40 -17.21 -8.64
C ARG A 409 -21.29 -18.42 -8.84
N GLU A 410 -22.37 -18.49 -8.08
CA GLU A 410 -23.42 -19.50 -8.30
C GLU A 410 -24.13 -19.16 -9.62
N GLY A 411 -24.13 -20.11 -10.57
CA GLY A 411 -24.82 -19.96 -11.84
C GLY A 411 -26.35 -19.86 -11.64
N GLN A 412 -27.02 -19.10 -12.48
CA GLN A 412 -28.47 -19.04 -12.48
C GLN A 412 -29.07 -20.41 -12.81
N PRO A 413 -30.14 -20.86 -12.16
CA PRO A 413 -30.80 -22.11 -12.49
C PRO A 413 -31.35 -22.06 -13.94
N ILE A 414 -30.94 -22.98 -14.80
CA ILE A 414 -31.59 -23.24 -16.10
C ILE A 414 -32.51 -24.44 -15.89
N ASN A 415 -33.79 -24.30 -16.20
CA ASN A 415 -34.80 -25.33 -16.03
C ASN A 415 -34.87 -25.94 -14.62
N GLY A 416 -34.75 -25.10 -13.57
CA GLY A 416 -34.88 -25.52 -12.17
C GLY A 416 -33.71 -26.34 -11.62
N LYS A 417 -32.66 -26.61 -12.40
CA LYS A 417 -31.44 -27.31 -11.93
C LYS A 417 -30.34 -26.28 -11.66
N LYS A 418 -29.81 -26.28 -10.43
CA LYS A 418 -28.62 -25.47 -10.07
C LYS A 418 -27.47 -25.82 -11.02
N GLN A 419 -26.97 -24.81 -11.73
CA GLN A 419 -25.86 -25.00 -12.65
C GLN A 419 -24.50 -24.83 -11.96
N TYR A 420 -23.47 -25.26 -12.68
CA TYR A 420 -22.07 -25.21 -12.33
C TYR A 420 -21.63 -23.78 -12.08
N THR A 421 -20.50 -23.63 -11.39
CA THR A 421 -19.83 -22.34 -11.22
C THR A 421 -19.63 -21.69 -12.58
N ASP A 422 -20.43 -20.68 -12.88
CA ASP A 422 -20.19 -19.86 -14.07
C ASP A 422 -18.99 -18.98 -13.79
N LEU A 423 -17.97 -19.15 -14.57
CA LEU A 423 -16.94 -18.17 -14.69
C LEU A 423 -17.42 -17.08 -15.61
N LEU A 424 -17.82 -16.01 -15.04
CA LEU A 424 -18.45 -14.98 -15.82
C LEU A 424 -17.63 -13.72 -15.91
N VAL A 425 -17.49 -13.37 -17.11
CA VAL A 425 -17.47 -12.01 -17.61
C VAL A 425 -18.80 -11.35 -17.25
N SER A 426 -18.90 -10.74 -16.11
CA SER A 426 -20.10 -10.02 -15.71
C SER A 426 -20.12 -8.66 -16.38
N SER A 427 -20.96 -8.50 -17.39
CA SER A 427 -21.02 -7.27 -18.17
C SER A 427 -22.07 -6.24 -17.70
N GLY A 428 -23.03 -6.59 -16.90
CA GLY A 428 -24.16 -5.68 -16.66
C GLY A 428 -24.50 -5.40 -15.21
N TYR A 429 -24.53 -6.41 -14.37
CA TYR A 429 -25.03 -6.29 -13.00
C TYR A 429 -23.99 -5.72 -12.02
N GLU A 430 -22.72 -6.11 -12.19
CA GLU A 430 -21.61 -5.69 -11.32
C GLU A 430 -21.25 -4.19 -11.45
N TRP A 431 -21.57 -3.59 -12.61
CA TRP A 431 -21.27 -2.17 -12.89
C TRP A 431 -22.07 -1.16 -12.07
N LYS A 432 -23.16 -1.60 -11.47
CA LYS A 432 -24.02 -0.77 -10.62
C LYS A 432 -23.61 -0.81 -9.15
N ARG A 433 -22.62 -1.66 -8.79
CA ARG A 433 -22.16 -1.82 -7.42
C ARG A 433 -20.99 -0.90 -7.09
N ASP A 434 -20.89 -0.53 -5.83
CA ASP A 434 -19.77 0.24 -5.32
C ASP A 434 -18.53 -0.64 -5.18
N VAL A 435 -17.39 -0.16 -5.67
CA VAL A 435 -16.09 -0.77 -5.41
C VAL A 435 -15.63 -0.31 -4.04
N LEU A 436 -15.64 -1.22 -3.10
CA LEU A 436 -15.22 -0.95 -1.74
C LEU A 436 -13.70 -0.96 -1.59
N ALA A 437 -13.01 -1.81 -2.37
CA ALA A 437 -11.55 -1.81 -2.41
C ALA A 437 -11.01 -2.30 -3.76
N VAL A 438 -9.86 -1.77 -4.13
CA VAL A 438 -9.04 -2.22 -5.26
C VAL A 438 -7.70 -2.69 -4.72
N VAL A 439 -7.32 -3.93 -5.02
CA VAL A 439 -5.99 -4.48 -4.72
C VAL A 439 -5.18 -4.53 -6.00
N ARG A 440 -4.03 -3.91 -6.00
CA ARG A 440 -3.11 -3.85 -7.14
C ARG A 440 -1.69 -4.25 -6.72
N ALA A 441 -1.00 -5.02 -7.56
CA ALA A 441 0.41 -5.33 -7.35
C ALA A 441 1.25 -4.04 -7.30
N LYS A 442 2.11 -3.92 -6.29
CA LYS A 442 3.18 -2.92 -6.21
C LYS A 442 4.38 -3.38 -7.03
N VAL A 443 4.98 -2.45 -7.70
CA VAL A 443 6.16 -2.68 -8.55
C VAL A 443 7.21 -1.63 -8.31
#